data_dc184237e2f4afc5f81aeb7b894809a9
#
_entry.id   dc184237e2f4afc5f81aeb7b894809a9
#
_cell.length_a   1.000
_cell.length_b   1.000
_cell.length_c   1.000
_cell.angle_alpha   90.00
_cell.angle_beta   90.00
_cell.angle_gamma   90.00
#
_symmetry.space_group_name_H-M   'P 1'
#
loop_
_entity.id
_entity.type
_entity.pdbx_description
1 polymer ?
#
loop_
_entity_poly.entity_id
_entity_poly.type
_entity_poly.pdbx_seq_one_letter_code
_entity_poly.pdbx_strand_id
1 'polypeptide(L)'
;SDRDVGLEPDTWTVPGLPIPNYPGLHLGLPAWRRLGRLLDEQRPERVHVVTEGPLGWAALRAARARGLPVTSGYHTHFDQYSNHYGLAWLMPWVTGWLDGLHRRCQATLVPTKELADTLSARGIPNVRVVGRGVDTRLFHPGRRDPESRRRWGLADDALACLYVGRLAPEKNLAVVERAYAAIAARHPLARMVWVGDGPSLQALRAAHPDHVFAGP
;
A
#
# COMPACT_ATOMS: atom_id res chain seq x y z
N SER A 1 -14.48 22.77 3.08
CA SER A 1 -14.49 22.97 1.64
C SER A 1 -13.28 22.28 1.04
N ASP A 2 -13.58 21.46 0.04
CA ASP A 2 -12.71 21.24 -1.08
C ASP A 2 -11.95 19.95 -1.17
N ARG A 3 -12.45 19.20 -1.95
CA ARG A 3 -12.08 18.62 -3.25
C ARG A 3 -12.77 17.28 -3.40
N ASP A 4 -14.01 17.33 -3.80
CA ASP A 4 -14.68 16.23 -4.51
C ASP A 4 -14.07 16.12 -5.91
N VAL A 5 -12.77 15.79 -5.97
CA VAL A 5 -12.09 15.54 -7.24
C VAL A 5 -12.18 14.06 -7.52
N GLY A 6 -13.16 13.66 -8.36
CA GLY A 6 -13.21 12.33 -8.95
C GLY A 6 -13.55 11.17 -8.01
N LEU A 7 -14.32 11.41 -6.94
CA LEU A 7 -14.85 10.33 -6.12
C LEU A 7 -15.88 9.54 -6.92
N GLU A 8 -15.81 8.22 -6.81
CA GLU A 8 -16.82 7.33 -7.37
C GLU A 8 -18.21 7.66 -6.81
N PRO A 9 -19.29 7.49 -7.60
CA PRO A 9 -20.63 7.55 -7.06
C PRO A 9 -20.71 6.59 -5.87
N ASP A 10 -21.39 6.99 -4.81
CA ASP A 10 -21.48 6.25 -3.54
C ASP A 10 -20.26 6.34 -2.60
N THR A 11 -19.42 7.36 -2.75
CA THR A 11 -18.32 7.64 -1.84
C THR A 11 -18.72 8.70 -0.80
N TRP A 12 -18.49 8.38 0.48
CA TRP A 12 -18.74 9.30 1.60
C TRP A 12 -17.43 9.65 2.30
N THR A 13 -17.19 10.92 2.48
CA THR A 13 -16.00 11.41 3.17
C THR A 13 -16.28 11.70 4.64
N VAL A 14 -15.26 11.55 5.46
CA VAL A 14 -15.28 11.93 6.88
C VAL A 14 -14.11 12.90 7.15
N PRO A 15 -14.20 13.74 8.18
CA PRO A 15 -13.06 14.54 8.62
C PRO A 15 -11.85 13.67 8.94
N GLY A 16 -10.66 14.16 8.64
CA GLY A 16 -9.41 13.47 8.90
C GLY A 16 -8.30 14.41 9.33
N LEU A 17 -7.30 13.90 10.02
CA LEU A 17 -6.08 14.61 10.37
C LEU A 17 -4.98 14.28 9.37
N PRO A 18 -4.22 15.26 8.88
CA PRO A 18 -3.11 15.00 7.99
C PRO A 18 -2.05 14.14 8.69
N ILE A 19 -1.50 13.16 7.97
CA ILE A 19 -0.41 12.32 8.49
C ILE A 19 0.91 13.05 8.24
N PRO A 20 1.71 13.33 9.29
CA PRO A 20 3.01 13.98 9.14
C PRO A 20 3.91 13.22 8.13
N ASN A 21 4.64 13.94 7.31
CA ASN A 21 5.53 13.40 6.26
C ASN A 21 4.85 12.61 5.12
N TYR A 22 3.50 12.61 5.06
CA TYR A 22 2.73 11.97 3.99
C TYR A 22 1.73 12.94 3.37
N PRO A 23 2.16 13.83 2.47
CA PRO A 23 1.28 14.79 1.80
C PRO A 23 0.11 14.09 1.12
N GLY A 24 -1.10 14.60 1.36
CA GLY A 24 -2.32 14.05 0.77
C GLY A 24 -2.93 12.85 1.51
N LEU A 25 -2.25 12.27 2.50
CA LEU A 25 -2.82 11.23 3.34
C LEU A 25 -3.40 11.78 4.63
N HIS A 26 -4.59 11.28 5.00
CA HIS A 26 -5.30 11.69 6.21
C HIS A 26 -5.69 10.46 7.04
N LEU A 27 -5.54 10.59 8.35
CA LEU A 27 -6.07 9.63 9.30
C LEU A 27 -7.56 9.97 9.54
N GLY A 28 -8.47 9.14 9.06
CA GLY A 28 -9.91 9.34 9.23
C GLY A 28 -10.32 9.30 10.69
N LEU A 29 -11.03 10.33 11.13
CA LEU A 29 -11.55 10.42 12.49
C LEU A 29 -12.73 9.45 12.69
N PRO A 30 -12.95 8.95 13.93
CA PRO A 30 -14.06 8.05 14.20
C PRO A 30 -15.40 8.78 13.99
N ALA A 31 -16.26 8.21 13.17
CA ALA A 31 -17.53 8.81 12.76
C ALA A 31 -18.70 7.84 12.96
N TRP A 32 -18.76 7.13 14.11
CA TRP A 32 -19.70 6.04 14.36
C TRP A 32 -21.17 6.40 14.16
N ARG A 33 -21.61 7.64 14.54
CA ARG A 33 -23.01 8.07 14.34
C ARG A 33 -23.34 8.23 12.84
N ARG A 34 -22.40 8.76 12.06
CA ARG A 34 -22.56 8.92 10.61
C ARG A 34 -22.52 7.57 9.92
N LEU A 35 -21.55 6.72 10.29
CA LEU A 35 -21.44 5.35 9.79
C LEU A 35 -22.68 4.53 10.14
N GLY A 36 -23.21 4.69 11.37
CA GLY A 36 -24.44 4.02 11.78
C GLY A 36 -25.61 4.38 10.86
N ARG A 37 -25.86 5.68 10.63
CA ARG A 37 -26.92 6.13 9.73
C ARG A 37 -26.72 5.59 8.30
N LEU A 38 -25.50 5.66 7.80
CA LEU A 38 -25.17 5.16 6.47
C LEU A 38 -25.48 3.67 6.34
N LEU A 39 -25.10 2.86 7.33
CA LEU A 39 -25.42 1.42 7.34
C LEU A 39 -26.93 1.13 7.43
N ASP A 40 -27.68 1.98 8.12
CA ASP A 40 -29.14 1.87 8.20
C ASP A 40 -29.82 2.24 6.86
N GLU A 41 -29.28 3.23 6.16
CA GLU A 41 -29.78 3.71 4.85
C GLU A 41 -29.41 2.73 3.73
N GLN A 42 -28.14 2.31 3.65
CA GLN A 42 -27.63 1.48 2.56
C GLN A 42 -27.90 -0.01 2.75
N ARG A 43 -28.18 -0.46 3.96
CA ARG A 43 -28.47 -1.86 4.33
C ARG A 43 -27.52 -2.87 3.69
N PRO A 44 -26.20 -2.71 3.82
CA PRO A 44 -25.26 -3.64 3.22
C PRO A 44 -25.36 -5.02 3.87
N GLU A 45 -25.11 -6.07 3.12
CA GLU A 45 -25.05 -7.44 3.65
C GLU A 45 -23.82 -7.68 4.51
N ARG A 46 -22.73 -6.94 4.28
CA ARG A 46 -21.46 -7.05 5.00
C ARG A 46 -20.65 -5.77 4.92
N VAL A 47 -19.70 -5.61 5.82
CA VAL A 47 -18.77 -4.48 5.85
C VAL A 47 -17.35 -4.99 5.71
N HIS A 48 -16.55 -4.36 4.83
CA HIS A 48 -15.13 -4.62 4.72
C HIS A 48 -14.32 -3.42 5.21
N VAL A 49 -13.44 -3.64 6.19
CA VAL A 49 -12.55 -2.62 6.74
C VAL A 49 -11.18 -2.75 6.09
N VAL A 50 -10.80 -1.77 5.29
CA VAL A 50 -9.52 -1.76 4.54
C VAL A 50 -8.36 -1.22 5.39
N THR A 51 -8.65 -0.30 6.33
CA THR A 51 -7.63 0.32 7.18
C THR A 51 -8.02 0.23 8.65
N GLU A 52 -7.04 -0.08 9.50
CA GLU A 52 -7.21 -0.38 10.91
C GLU A 52 -7.22 0.87 11.82
N GLY A 53 -7.25 2.06 11.21
CA GLY A 53 -7.28 3.33 11.93
C GLY A 53 -8.56 3.58 12.75
N PRO A 54 -8.68 4.75 13.40
CA PRO A 54 -9.85 5.07 14.22
C PRO A 54 -11.19 5.00 13.46
N LEU A 55 -11.18 5.33 12.16
CA LEU A 55 -12.36 5.19 11.31
C LEU A 55 -12.74 3.71 11.09
N GLY A 56 -11.74 2.84 10.84
CA GLY A 56 -11.97 1.40 10.71
C GLY A 56 -12.55 0.77 11.97
N TRP A 57 -12.07 1.17 13.14
CA TRP A 57 -12.66 0.76 14.43
C TRP A 57 -14.10 1.26 14.61
N ALA A 58 -14.38 2.50 14.18
CA ALA A 58 -15.75 3.02 14.22
C ALA A 58 -16.68 2.24 13.30
N ALA A 59 -16.20 1.87 12.09
CA ALA A 59 -16.95 1.04 11.14
C ALA A 59 -17.22 -0.36 11.70
N LEU A 60 -16.21 -1.02 12.26
CA LEU A 60 -16.35 -2.31 12.92
C LEU A 60 -17.42 -2.28 14.03
N ARG A 61 -17.38 -1.27 14.91
CA ARG A 61 -18.35 -1.13 16.00
C ARG A 61 -19.77 -0.87 15.48
N ALA A 62 -19.90 0.04 14.50
CA ALA A 62 -21.20 0.38 13.92
C ALA A 62 -21.86 -0.82 13.22
N ALA A 63 -21.07 -1.61 12.48
CA ALA A 63 -21.53 -2.81 11.81
C ALA A 63 -21.94 -3.92 12.82
N ARG A 64 -21.08 -4.19 13.81
CA ARG A 64 -21.38 -5.22 14.83
C ARG A 64 -22.63 -4.89 15.65
N ALA A 65 -22.85 -3.61 15.98
CA ALA A 65 -24.06 -3.17 16.68
C ALA A 65 -25.35 -3.45 15.89
N ARG A 66 -25.23 -3.72 14.58
CA ARG A 66 -26.32 -4.06 13.66
C ARG A 66 -26.36 -5.54 13.26
N GLY A 67 -25.50 -6.35 13.86
CA GLY A 67 -25.39 -7.77 13.50
C GLY A 67 -24.77 -8.02 12.12
N LEU A 68 -24.17 -7.00 11.49
CA LEU A 68 -23.58 -7.15 10.17
C LEU A 68 -22.23 -7.89 10.24
N PRO A 69 -21.99 -8.83 9.31
CA PRO A 69 -20.70 -9.48 9.16
C PRO A 69 -19.61 -8.46 8.80
N VAL A 70 -18.44 -8.56 9.46
CA VAL A 70 -17.30 -7.67 9.17
C VAL A 70 -16.10 -8.50 8.75
N THR A 71 -15.49 -8.12 7.63
CA THR A 71 -14.19 -8.62 7.21
C THR A 71 -13.17 -7.48 7.23
N SER A 72 -11.90 -7.80 7.30
CA SER A 72 -10.82 -6.80 7.26
C SER A 72 -9.75 -7.17 6.24
N GLY A 73 -9.06 -6.15 5.70
CA GLY A 73 -7.87 -6.32 4.89
C GLY A 73 -6.63 -5.97 5.70
N TYR A 74 -5.58 -6.78 5.64
CA TYR A 74 -4.28 -6.45 6.23
C TYR A 74 -3.34 -6.07 5.08
N HIS A 75 -3.13 -4.77 4.90
CA HIS A 75 -2.40 -4.24 3.75
C HIS A 75 -1.10 -3.51 4.13
N THR A 76 -0.87 -3.27 5.43
CA THR A 76 0.23 -2.44 5.90
C THR A 76 1.07 -3.19 6.92
N HIS A 77 2.37 -3.36 6.65
CA HIS A 77 3.36 -3.84 7.62
C HIS A 77 3.79 -2.68 8.53
N PHE A 78 2.96 -2.31 9.50
CA PHE A 78 3.28 -1.22 10.44
C PHE A 78 4.56 -1.48 11.25
N ASP A 79 4.88 -2.72 11.53
CA ASP A 79 6.11 -3.17 12.20
C ASP A 79 7.38 -2.76 11.44
N GLN A 80 7.37 -2.75 10.12
CA GLN A 80 8.51 -2.28 9.32
C GLN A 80 8.64 -0.75 9.30
N TYR A 81 7.52 -0.03 9.38
CA TYR A 81 7.53 1.43 9.39
C TYR A 81 8.09 2.01 10.69
N SER A 82 7.83 1.39 11.83
CA SER A 82 8.22 1.91 13.15
C SER A 82 9.73 1.93 13.37
N ASN A 83 10.46 0.97 12.81
CA ASN A 83 11.92 0.91 12.92
C ASN A 83 12.62 2.10 12.26
N HIS A 84 11.97 2.74 11.26
CA HIS A 84 12.53 3.90 10.57
C HIS A 84 12.21 5.25 11.27
N TYR A 85 11.26 5.26 12.22
CA TYR A 85 10.78 6.51 12.83
C TYR A 85 11.06 6.62 14.34
N GLY A 86 11.85 5.72 14.92
CA GLY A 86 12.24 5.77 16.34
C GLY A 86 11.08 5.51 17.33
N LEU A 87 9.96 4.97 16.87
CA LEU A 87 8.74 4.72 17.67
C LEU A 87 8.60 3.26 18.13
N ALA A 88 9.71 2.51 18.17
CA ALA A 88 9.70 1.08 18.48
C ALA A 88 9.04 0.75 19.85
N TRP A 89 9.13 1.65 20.84
CA TRP A 89 8.52 1.47 22.16
C TRP A 89 6.98 1.48 22.14
N LEU A 90 6.35 2.10 21.14
CA LEU A 90 4.89 2.10 20.96
C LEU A 90 4.38 0.83 20.27
N MET A 91 5.26 0.03 19.69
CA MET A 91 4.87 -1.10 18.85
C MET A 91 3.98 -2.14 19.52
N PRO A 92 4.19 -2.54 20.77
CA PRO A 92 3.31 -3.50 21.42
C PRO A 92 1.85 -3.00 21.47
N TRP A 93 1.66 -1.70 21.73
CA TRP A 93 0.34 -1.07 21.77
C TRP A 93 -0.30 -0.98 20.38
N VAL A 94 0.47 -0.56 19.39
CA VAL A 94 0.01 -0.49 17.99
C VAL A 94 -0.37 -1.88 17.49
N THR A 95 0.49 -2.87 17.69
CA THR A 95 0.21 -4.27 17.31
C THR A 95 -1.02 -4.80 18.02
N GLY A 96 -1.14 -4.56 19.33
CA GLY A 96 -2.33 -4.95 20.09
C GLY A 96 -3.62 -4.30 19.58
N TRP A 97 -3.55 -3.02 19.17
CA TRP A 97 -4.66 -2.29 18.55
C TRP A 97 -5.07 -2.92 17.22
N LEU A 98 -4.11 -3.18 16.33
CA LEU A 98 -4.34 -3.79 15.01
C LEU A 98 -4.91 -5.20 15.16
N ASP A 99 -4.25 -6.05 15.94
CA ASP A 99 -4.69 -7.42 16.21
C ASP A 99 -6.08 -7.45 16.83
N GLY A 100 -6.36 -6.49 17.72
CA GLY A 100 -7.67 -6.35 18.36
C GLY A 100 -8.79 -6.12 17.36
N LEU A 101 -8.56 -5.37 16.28
CA LEU A 101 -9.53 -5.18 15.21
C LEU A 101 -9.73 -6.49 14.43
N HIS A 102 -8.64 -7.10 13.97
CA HIS A 102 -8.70 -8.31 13.16
C HIS A 102 -9.33 -9.50 13.89
N ARG A 103 -9.03 -9.68 15.18
CA ARG A 103 -9.66 -10.72 16.01
C ARG A 103 -11.17 -10.57 16.15
N ARG A 104 -11.72 -9.39 15.91
CA ARG A 104 -13.16 -9.10 15.98
C ARG A 104 -13.87 -9.21 14.64
N CYS A 105 -13.12 -9.42 13.56
CA CYS A 105 -13.66 -9.65 12.22
C CYS A 105 -13.94 -11.13 11.98
N GLN A 106 -14.90 -11.43 11.11
CA GLN A 106 -15.19 -12.82 10.72
C GLN A 106 -14.06 -13.44 9.90
N ALA A 107 -13.36 -12.62 9.09
CA ALA A 107 -12.18 -13.03 8.37
C ALA A 107 -11.25 -11.83 8.16
N THR A 108 -9.95 -12.12 8.14
CA THR A 108 -8.90 -11.16 7.76
C THR A 108 -8.29 -11.59 6.43
N LEU A 109 -8.33 -10.70 5.45
CA LEU A 109 -7.80 -10.95 4.12
C LEU A 109 -6.36 -10.44 4.02
N VAL A 110 -5.45 -11.28 3.55
CA VAL A 110 -4.03 -10.98 3.42
C VAL A 110 -3.51 -11.31 2.01
N PRO A 111 -2.49 -10.60 1.50
CA PRO A 111 -2.01 -10.82 0.14
C PRO A 111 -1.14 -12.07 -0.05
N THR A 112 -0.53 -12.60 1.02
CA THR A 112 0.44 -13.70 0.92
C THR A 112 0.21 -14.77 1.99
N LYS A 113 0.66 -16.00 1.70
CA LYS A 113 0.61 -17.11 2.65
C LYS A 113 1.51 -16.85 3.87
N GLU A 114 2.69 -16.29 3.67
CA GLU A 114 3.63 -15.97 4.76
C GLU A 114 2.97 -15.05 5.79
N LEU A 115 2.27 -14.00 5.32
CA LEU A 115 1.54 -13.10 6.20
C LEU A 115 0.37 -13.80 6.89
N ALA A 116 -0.33 -14.71 6.19
CA ALA A 116 -1.39 -15.52 6.80
C ALA A 116 -0.85 -16.36 7.95
N ASP A 117 0.27 -17.04 7.75
CA ASP A 117 0.92 -17.87 8.75
C ASP A 117 1.37 -17.01 9.95
N THR A 118 1.96 -15.84 9.71
CA THR A 118 2.37 -14.88 10.74
C THR A 118 1.20 -14.40 11.59
N LEU A 119 0.10 -13.96 10.97
CA LEU A 119 -1.06 -13.46 11.70
C LEU A 119 -1.79 -14.58 12.45
N SER A 120 -1.85 -15.77 11.87
CA SER A 120 -2.41 -16.95 12.54
C SER A 120 -1.61 -17.33 13.79
N ALA A 121 -0.28 -17.28 13.72
CA ALA A 121 0.59 -17.49 14.87
C ALA A 121 0.42 -16.42 15.97
N ARG A 122 0.00 -15.19 15.61
CA ARG A 122 -0.39 -14.12 16.55
C ARG A 122 -1.79 -14.29 17.12
N GLY A 123 -2.49 -15.39 16.79
CA GLY A 123 -3.83 -15.71 17.30
C GLY A 123 -4.96 -14.91 16.62
N ILE A 124 -4.77 -14.47 15.38
CA ILE A 124 -5.84 -13.89 14.58
C ILE A 124 -6.59 -15.03 13.88
N PRO A 125 -7.91 -15.19 14.14
CA PRO A 125 -8.67 -16.27 13.55
C PRO A 125 -9.04 -16.00 12.10
N ASN A 126 -9.31 -17.07 11.34
CA ASN A 126 -9.89 -16.98 9.98
C ASN A 126 -9.12 -16.07 9.02
N VAL A 127 -7.79 -16.14 9.04
CA VAL A 127 -6.96 -15.46 8.05
C VAL A 127 -7.08 -16.16 6.69
N ARG A 128 -7.33 -15.41 5.64
CA ARG A 128 -7.52 -15.91 4.28
C ARG A 128 -6.60 -15.20 3.31
N VAL A 129 -5.92 -15.97 2.47
CA VAL A 129 -5.08 -15.41 1.41
C VAL A 129 -5.97 -14.99 0.23
N VAL A 130 -5.91 -13.70 -0.09
CA VAL A 130 -6.56 -13.13 -1.27
C VAL A 130 -5.51 -12.33 -2.02
N GLY A 131 -4.97 -12.92 -3.08
CA GLY A 131 -3.99 -12.27 -3.96
C GLY A 131 -4.61 -11.08 -4.69
N ARG A 132 -3.77 -10.12 -5.03
CA ARG A 132 -4.18 -9.01 -5.89
C ARG A 132 -4.25 -9.48 -7.32
N GLY A 133 -5.38 -9.22 -7.98
CA GLY A 133 -5.51 -9.41 -9.41
C GLY A 133 -4.69 -8.39 -10.19
N VAL A 134 -4.33 -8.75 -11.41
CA VAL A 134 -3.72 -7.84 -12.38
C VAL A 134 -4.48 -7.95 -13.69
N ASP A 135 -4.71 -6.82 -14.36
CA ASP A 135 -5.28 -6.81 -15.70
C ASP A 135 -4.23 -7.28 -16.72
N THR A 136 -4.32 -8.54 -17.12
CA THR A 136 -3.38 -9.14 -18.06
C THR A 136 -3.55 -8.66 -19.52
N ARG A 137 -4.62 -7.92 -19.83
CA ARG A 137 -4.78 -7.24 -21.12
C ARG A 137 -4.04 -5.91 -21.14
N LEU A 138 -4.00 -5.22 -19.99
CA LEU A 138 -3.23 -4.00 -19.81
C LEU A 138 -1.74 -4.30 -19.62
N PHE A 139 -1.42 -5.23 -18.73
CA PHE A 139 -0.03 -5.65 -18.42
C PHE A 139 0.35 -6.88 -19.26
N HIS A 140 0.71 -6.63 -20.50
CA HIS A 140 1.02 -7.68 -21.49
C HIS A 140 2.35 -7.37 -22.20
N PRO A 141 3.23 -8.37 -22.45
CA PRO A 141 4.52 -8.16 -23.14
C PRO A 141 4.40 -7.46 -24.49
N GLY A 142 3.33 -7.70 -25.23
CA GLY A 142 3.06 -7.03 -26.50
C GLY A 142 2.79 -5.54 -26.41
N ARG A 143 2.69 -4.98 -25.20
CA ARG A 143 2.60 -3.53 -24.93
C ARG A 143 3.95 -2.86 -24.73
N ARG A 144 5.04 -3.55 -25.08
CA ARG A 144 6.35 -2.92 -25.13
C ARG A 144 6.29 -1.69 -26.04
N ASP A 145 6.61 -0.51 -25.46
CA ASP A 145 6.54 0.76 -26.18
C ASP A 145 7.93 1.23 -26.60
N PRO A 146 8.24 1.23 -27.91
CA PRO A 146 9.52 1.71 -28.43
C PRO A 146 9.76 3.20 -28.13
N GLU A 147 8.69 4.02 -28.06
CA GLU A 147 8.80 5.44 -27.81
C GLU A 147 9.29 5.73 -26.38
N SER A 148 8.73 5.03 -25.37
CA SER A 148 9.22 5.11 -24.00
C SER A 148 10.69 4.70 -23.90
N ARG A 149 11.11 3.67 -24.61
CA ARG A 149 12.52 3.24 -24.64
C ARG A 149 13.43 4.30 -25.23
N ARG A 150 13.03 4.94 -26.35
CA ARG A 150 13.79 6.04 -26.94
C ARG A 150 13.91 7.25 -26.00
N ARG A 151 12.81 7.62 -25.32
CA ARG A 151 12.83 8.70 -24.31
C ARG A 151 13.79 8.41 -23.17
N TRP A 152 13.96 7.14 -22.80
CA TRP A 152 14.91 6.71 -21.78
C TRP A 152 16.33 6.51 -22.30
N GLY A 153 16.59 6.78 -23.59
CA GLY A 153 17.90 6.59 -24.20
C GLY A 153 18.34 5.13 -24.30
N LEU A 154 17.38 4.20 -24.35
CA LEU A 154 17.65 2.77 -24.43
C LEU A 154 17.72 2.29 -25.89
N ALA A 155 18.78 1.59 -26.24
CA ALA A 155 18.85 0.85 -27.49
C ALA A 155 17.81 -0.28 -27.53
N ASP A 156 17.44 -0.76 -28.72
CA ASP A 156 16.40 -1.76 -28.88
C ASP A 156 16.73 -3.10 -28.21
N ASP A 157 18.01 -3.46 -28.20
CA ASP A 157 18.57 -4.68 -27.57
C ASP A 157 18.97 -4.49 -26.11
N ALA A 158 18.96 -3.25 -25.59
CA ALA A 158 19.30 -2.98 -24.20
C ALA A 158 18.30 -3.62 -23.23
N LEU A 159 18.80 -4.18 -22.14
CA LEU A 159 17.98 -4.68 -21.04
C LEU A 159 17.55 -3.50 -20.15
N ALA A 160 16.24 -3.22 -20.08
CA ALA A 160 15.69 -2.25 -19.16
C ALA A 160 15.40 -2.92 -17.80
N CYS A 161 16.14 -2.57 -16.77
CA CYS A 161 15.84 -2.94 -15.39
C CYS A 161 14.91 -1.88 -14.80
N LEU A 162 13.65 -2.22 -14.58
CA LEU A 162 12.62 -1.28 -14.20
C LEU A 162 12.25 -1.44 -12.72
N TYR A 163 12.29 -0.34 -11.97
CA TYR A 163 11.65 -0.20 -10.68
C TYR A 163 10.45 0.73 -10.81
N VAL A 164 9.29 0.31 -10.32
CA VAL A 164 8.08 1.12 -10.30
C VAL A 164 7.55 1.19 -8.87
N GLY A 165 7.50 2.40 -8.30
CA GLY A 165 7.00 2.60 -6.96
C GLY A 165 7.58 3.84 -6.28
N ARG A 166 7.13 4.06 -5.03
CA ARG A 166 7.63 5.18 -4.23
C ARG A 166 9.12 5.04 -3.94
N LEU A 167 9.88 6.11 -4.17
CA LEU A 167 11.31 6.16 -3.89
C LEU A 167 11.53 6.59 -2.43
N ALA A 168 11.45 5.64 -1.50
CA ALA A 168 11.49 5.90 -0.07
C ALA A 168 12.23 4.79 0.70
N PRO A 169 12.76 5.08 1.91
CA PRO A 169 13.59 4.13 2.68
C PRO A 169 12.90 2.80 2.96
N GLU A 170 11.59 2.80 3.21
CA GLU A 170 10.82 1.59 3.47
C GLU A 170 10.71 0.63 2.27
N LYS A 171 11.12 1.06 1.07
CA LYS A 171 11.17 0.24 -0.15
C LYS A 171 12.49 -0.50 -0.34
N ASN A 172 13.42 -0.33 0.60
CA ASN A 172 14.73 -0.99 0.59
C ASN A 172 15.44 -0.90 -0.77
N LEU A 173 15.53 0.34 -1.29
CA LEU A 173 16.06 0.62 -2.64
C LEU A 173 17.49 0.11 -2.83
N ALA A 174 18.28 0.02 -1.76
CA ALA A 174 19.60 -0.57 -1.78
C ALA A 174 19.64 -2.03 -2.27
N VAL A 175 18.56 -2.79 -2.08
CA VAL A 175 18.45 -4.15 -2.66
C VAL A 175 18.31 -4.07 -4.17
N VAL A 176 17.52 -3.10 -4.66
CA VAL A 176 17.32 -2.88 -6.10
C VAL A 176 18.64 -2.47 -6.76
N GLU A 177 19.41 -1.58 -6.13
CA GLU A 177 20.72 -1.15 -6.61
C GLU A 177 21.70 -2.32 -6.71
N ARG A 178 21.77 -3.15 -5.67
CA ARG A 178 22.62 -4.37 -5.70
C ARG A 178 22.18 -5.36 -6.77
N ALA A 179 20.88 -5.57 -6.92
CA ALA A 179 20.34 -6.46 -7.95
C ALA A 179 20.68 -5.95 -9.35
N TYR A 180 20.51 -4.66 -9.58
CA TYR A 180 20.90 -4.03 -10.84
C TYR A 180 22.41 -4.17 -11.11
N ALA A 181 23.27 -3.89 -10.14
CA ALA A 181 24.71 -4.04 -10.28
C ALA A 181 25.11 -5.47 -10.70
N ALA A 182 24.49 -6.49 -10.10
CA ALA A 182 24.71 -7.89 -10.48
C ALA A 182 24.24 -8.22 -11.91
N ILE A 183 23.16 -7.59 -12.37
CA ILE A 183 22.66 -7.73 -13.75
C ILE A 183 23.60 -7.01 -14.73
N ALA A 184 23.98 -5.76 -14.44
CA ALA A 184 24.83 -4.95 -15.30
C ALA A 184 26.21 -5.57 -15.53
N ALA A 185 26.75 -6.25 -14.52
CA ALA A 185 28.01 -7.00 -14.63
C ALA A 185 27.95 -8.12 -15.70
N ARG A 186 26.76 -8.66 -15.98
CA ARG A 186 26.55 -9.73 -16.98
C ARG A 186 25.98 -9.20 -18.29
N HIS A 187 25.35 -8.04 -18.25
CA HIS A 187 24.67 -7.38 -19.38
C HIS A 187 25.13 -5.93 -19.49
N PRO A 188 26.24 -5.63 -20.18
CA PRO A 188 26.80 -4.28 -20.24
C PRO A 188 25.84 -3.23 -20.82
N LEU A 189 24.88 -3.64 -21.65
CA LEU A 189 23.85 -2.76 -22.19
C LEU A 189 22.63 -2.60 -21.26
N ALA A 190 22.64 -3.23 -20.08
CA ALA A 190 21.57 -3.03 -19.12
C ALA A 190 21.51 -1.57 -18.65
N ARG A 191 20.29 -1.06 -18.43
CA ARG A 191 20.04 0.28 -17.92
C ARG A 191 19.00 0.22 -16.81
N MET A 192 19.25 0.98 -15.73
CA MET A 192 18.29 1.12 -14.64
C MET A 192 17.34 2.27 -14.93
N VAL A 193 16.04 1.99 -14.80
CA VAL A 193 14.97 2.99 -14.96
C VAL A 193 14.14 3.02 -13.68
N TRP A 194 14.09 4.18 -13.03
CA TRP A 194 13.29 4.45 -11.85
C TRP A 194 12.02 5.19 -12.25
N VAL A 195 10.86 4.59 -11.96
CA VAL A 195 9.54 5.20 -12.17
C VAL A 195 8.89 5.42 -10.82
N GLY A 196 8.67 6.68 -10.49
CA GLY A 196 8.08 7.09 -9.23
C GLY A 196 8.74 8.32 -8.64
N ASP A 197 8.24 8.73 -7.48
CA ASP A 197 8.73 9.87 -6.71
C ASP A 197 8.84 9.50 -5.22
N GLY A 198 9.51 10.34 -4.43
CA GLY A 198 9.64 10.16 -3.00
C GLY A 198 10.89 10.80 -2.39
N PRO A 199 11.02 10.75 -1.06
CA PRO A 199 12.08 11.43 -0.33
C PRO A 199 13.50 10.97 -0.71
N SER A 200 13.66 9.76 -1.26
CA SER A 200 14.98 9.25 -1.69
C SER A 200 15.38 9.64 -3.11
N LEU A 201 14.51 10.30 -3.90
CA LEU A 201 14.76 10.60 -5.31
C LEU A 201 16.05 11.39 -5.51
N GLN A 202 16.24 12.47 -4.74
CA GLN A 202 17.41 13.35 -4.92
C GLN A 202 18.73 12.63 -4.59
N ALA A 203 18.72 11.83 -3.52
CA ALA A 203 19.89 11.03 -3.13
C ALA A 203 20.24 9.98 -4.20
N LEU A 204 19.23 9.29 -4.75
CA LEU A 204 19.41 8.31 -5.82
C LEU A 204 19.96 8.96 -7.09
N ARG A 205 19.44 10.13 -7.50
CA ARG A 205 19.94 10.86 -8.66
C ARG A 205 21.40 11.29 -8.49
N ALA A 206 21.76 11.75 -7.30
CA ALA A 206 23.13 12.15 -7.00
C ALA A 206 24.11 10.96 -7.01
N ALA A 207 23.66 9.80 -6.48
CA ALA A 207 24.48 8.58 -6.44
C ALA A 207 24.63 7.90 -7.81
N HIS A 208 23.61 8.01 -8.68
CA HIS A 208 23.52 7.30 -9.95
C HIS A 208 23.11 8.23 -11.10
N PRO A 209 23.99 9.15 -11.53
CA PRO A 209 23.66 10.12 -12.59
C PRO A 209 23.44 9.47 -13.97
N ASP A 210 23.89 8.24 -14.16
CA ASP A 210 23.76 7.43 -15.38
C ASP A 210 22.45 6.62 -15.43
N HIS A 211 21.70 6.58 -14.34
CA HIS A 211 20.40 5.94 -14.30
C HIS A 211 19.29 6.84 -14.88
N VAL A 212 18.25 6.22 -15.41
CA VAL A 212 17.09 6.96 -15.92
C VAL A 212 16.06 7.15 -14.79
N PHE A 213 15.59 8.39 -14.62
CA PHE A 213 14.53 8.73 -13.68
C PHE A 213 13.34 9.28 -14.47
N ALA A 214 12.38 8.41 -14.74
CA ALA A 214 11.26 8.68 -15.65
C ALA A 214 10.14 9.55 -15.03
N GLY A 215 10.19 9.79 -13.70
CA GLY A 215 9.15 10.50 -12.98
C GLY A 215 8.00 9.57 -12.53
N PRO A 216 6.93 10.14 -11.95
CA PRO A 216 5.75 9.38 -11.49
C PRO A 216 4.86 8.91 -12.64
#